data_ecd34b58d4c19e1ae55e3cb80fcc9bce
#
_entry.id   ecd34b58d4c19e1ae55e3cb80fcc9bce
#
_cell.length_a   1.000
_cell.length_b   1.000
_cell.length_c   1.000
_cell.angle_alpha   90.00
_cell.angle_beta   90.00
_cell.angle_gamma   90.00
#
_symmetry.space_group_name_H-M   'P 1'
#
loop_
_entity.id
_entity.type
_entity.pdbx_description
1 polymer ?
#
loop_
_entity_poly.entity_id
_entity_poly.type
_entity_poly.pdbx_seq_one_letter_code
_entity_poly.pdbx_strand_id
1 'polypeptide(L)'
;MQDYVNFFRHMSPYVRAHRGKTFVIAFSGDVLVENASHQLMSDVMLLQSLGVRVALVHGARPQIEQRLSEAGIETPFQDSARITSFHAMEHVKQAVGSARLTIESSLSMNLSNPSLQIPAAGVVSGNFVVAKPKGVIDGVDHLHTGEIRRIDASAIQRQLENNTIVLLSPIGFSPTGESFNLCYQDVATEVAIALKADKLIFISKKNGVSIDGIVQNSLSLTDLKALLSKTNLLSLNDRKLLACSYNACKREVARAHLIGFSEDGALLSELFTRDGIGTLVSKDYSETLRPATIDDVNEILSLISPLEKQGKLAKRSRELLETEISYFSVADHPDGFLVGCAALYPMGIVSS
;
A
#
# COMPACT_ATOMS: atom_id res chain seq x y z
N MET A 1 11.86 -23.07 -17.67
CA MET A 1 11.46 -22.09 -18.71
C MET A 1 9.94 -21.93 -18.81
N GLN A 2 9.18 -23.06 -18.85
CA GLN A 2 7.71 -23.01 -18.90
C GLN A 2 7.09 -22.31 -17.68
N ASP A 3 7.67 -22.48 -16.49
CA ASP A 3 7.17 -21.87 -15.26
C ASP A 3 7.29 -20.35 -15.27
N TYR A 4 8.39 -19.79 -15.79
CA TYR A 4 8.55 -18.34 -15.96
C TYR A 4 7.54 -17.75 -16.94
N VAL A 5 7.27 -18.45 -18.05
CA VAL A 5 6.25 -18.00 -19.04
C VAL A 5 4.86 -18.02 -18.41
N ASN A 6 4.53 -19.05 -17.63
CA ASN A 6 3.26 -19.13 -16.94
C ASN A 6 3.15 -18.04 -15.88
N PHE A 7 4.19 -17.80 -15.08
CA PHE A 7 4.24 -16.71 -14.11
C PHE A 7 3.96 -15.36 -14.75
N PHE A 8 4.65 -15.02 -15.86
CA PHE A 8 4.42 -13.77 -16.58
C PHE A 8 2.99 -13.64 -17.11
N ARG A 9 2.40 -14.74 -17.59
CA ARG A 9 1.01 -14.74 -18.05
C ARG A 9 0.03 -14.49 -16.91
N HIS A 10 0.30 -15.07 -15.73
CA HIS A 10 -0.52 -14.86 -14.53
C HIS A 10 -0.39 -13.44 -13.97
N MET A 11 0.77 -12.81 -14.08
CA MET A 11 0.98 -11.43 -13.63
C MET A 11 0.41 -10.36 -14.58
N SER A 12 0.25 -10.69 -15.88
CA SER A 12 -0.16 -9.73 -16.91
C SER A 12 -1.45 -8.95 -16.59
N PRO A 13 -2.53 -9.56 -16.05
CA PRO A 13 -3.74 -8.84 -15.65
C PRO A 13 -3.48 -7.79 -14.57
N TYR A 14 -2.67 -8.13 -13.56
CA TYR A 14 -2.32 -7.22 -12.46
C TYR A 14 -1.48 -6.04 -12.96
N VAL A 15 -0.49 -6.29 -13.81
CA VAL A 15 0.32 -5.22 -14.42
C VAL A 15 -0.57 -4.23 -15.18
N ARG A 16 -1.54 -4.74 -15.95
CA ARG A 16 -2.50 -3.90 -16.67
C ARG A 16 -3.40 -3.10 -15.71
N ALA A 17 -3.88 -3.75 -14.63
CA ALA A 17 -4.74 -3.12 -13.64
C ALA A 17 -4.03 -2.01 -12.83
N HIS A 18 -2.73 -2.17 -12.60
CA HIS A 18 -1.95 -1.23 -11.78
C HIS A 18 -1.31 -0.10 -12.59
N ARG A 19 -1.15 -0.28 -13.89
CA ARG A 19 -0.53 0.72 -14.77
C ARG A 19 -1.30 2.04 -14.75
N GLY A 20 -0.58 3.15 -14.51
CA GLY A 20 -1.16 4.49 -14.41
C GLY A 20 -1.89 4.77 -13.10
N LYS A 21 -1.95 3.81 -12.18
CA LYS A 21 -2.52 3.96 -10.85
C LYS A 21 -1.57 4.68 -9.92
N THR A 22 -2.12 5.34 -8.90
CA THR A 22 -1.34 6.05 -7.87
C THR A 22 -1.35 5.26 -6.58
N PHE A 23 -0.18 4.85 -6.11
CA PHE A 23 0.02 4.14 -4.85
C PHE A 23 0.77 5.03 -3.86
N VAL A 24 0.26 5.08 -2.64
CA VAL A 24 0.99 5.66 -1.50
C VAL A 24 1.52 4.50 -0.68
N ILE A 25 2.84 4.37 -0.62
CA ILE A 25 3.54 3.31 0.10
C ILE A 25 4.20 3.93 1.32
N ALA A 26 3.83 3.47 2.50
CA ALA A 26 4.35 3.98 3.77
C ALA A 26 5.03 2.85 4.55
N PHE A 27 6.23 3.08 5.04
CA PHE A 27 6.97 2.09 5.79
C PHE A 27 7.56 2.66 7.08
N SER A 28 7.68 1.79 8.10
CA SER A 28 8.27 2.17 9.38
C SER A 28 9.79 2.34 9.26
N GLY A 29 10.37 3.16 10.16
CA GLY A 29 11.82 3.32 10.22
C GLY A 29 12.61 2.05 10.53
N ASP A 30 11.93 0.99 11.00
CA ASP A 30 12.54 -0.33 11.27
C ASP A 30 13.11 -0.97 10.01
N VAL A 31 12.51 -0.70 8.83
CA VAL A 31 13.01 -1.15 7.53
C VAL A 31 14.47 -0.76 7.30
N LEU A 32 14.86 0.45 7.76
CA LEU A 32 16.24 0.94 7.64
C LEU A 32 17.17 0.31 8.67
N VAL A 33 16.67 -0.01 9.86
CA VAL A 33 17.45 -0.65 10.94
C VAL A 33 17.71 -2.12 10.63
N GLU A 34 16.73 -2.83 10.12
CA GLU A 34 16.81 -4.26 9.82
C GLU A 34 17.38 -4.57 8.41
N ASN A 35 17.96 -3.57 7.74
CA ASN A 35 18.55 -3.68 6.40
C ASN A 35 17.63 -4.24 5.30
N ALA A 36 16.31 -4.14 5.49
CA ALA A 36 15.32 -4.53 4.49
C ALA A 36 15.05 -3.44 3.43
N SER A 37 15.72 -2.30 3.56
CA SER A 37 15.48 -1.14 2.69
C SER A 37 15.86 -1.41 1.24
N HIS A 38 16.92 -2.18 0.99
CA HIS A 38 17.39 -2.46 -0.37
C HIS A 38 16.36 -3.25 -1.19
N GLN A 39 15.80 -4.32 -0.61
CA GLN A 39 14.77 -5.14 -1.26
C GLN A 39 13.51 -4.31 -1.50
N LEU A 40 13.05 -3.59 -0.48
CA LEU A 40 11.86 -2.75 -0.60
C LEU A 40 12.03 -1.65 -1.68
N MET A 41 13.19 -0.99 -1.73
CA MET A 41 13.43 0.03 -2.76
C MET A 41 13.51 -0.59 -4.17
N SER A 42 14.03 -1.80 -4.29
CA SER A 42 14.03 -2.56 -5.56
C SER A 42 12.59 -2.87 -6.02
N ASP A 43 11.72 -3.29 -5.11
CA ASP A 43 10.30 -3.52 -5.41
C ASP A 43 9.58 -2.22 -5.82
N VAL A 44 9.86 -1.12 -5.13
CA VAL A 44 9.30 0.20 -5.45
C VAL A 44 9.74 0.66 -6.85
N MET A 45 11.02 0.51 -7.19
CA MET A 45 11.53 0.84 -8.54
C MET A 45 10.91 -0.06 -9.62
N LEU A 46 10.69 -1.33 -9.31
CA LEU A 46 10.00 -2.24 -10.23
C LEU A 46 8.56 -1.81 -10.47
N LEU A 47 7.80 -1.46 -9.42
CA LEU A 47 6.44 -0.93 -9.55
C LEU A 47 6.40 0.31 -10.43
N GLN A 48 7.31 1.25 -10.21
CA GLN A 48 7.41 2.46 -11.01
C GLN A 48 7.75 2.15 -12.48
N SER A 49 8.64 1.18 -12.75
CA SER A 49 8.98 0.74 -14.10
C SER A 49 7.80 0.08 -14.84
N LEU A 50 6.89 -0.55 -14.09
CA LEU A 50 5.63 -1.10 -14.62
C LEU A 50 4.55 -0.03 -14.86
N GLY A 51 4.86 1.23 -14.57
CA GLY A 51 3.98 2.38 -14.82
C GLY A 51 3.09 2.76 -13.64
N VAL A 52 3.37 2.30 -12.44
CA VAL A 52 2.70 2.75 -11.21
C VAL A 52 3.29 4.10 -10.78
N ARG A 53 2.46 5.05 -10.40
CA ARG A 53 2.88 6.32 -9.79
C ARG A 53 3.05 6.13 -8.28
N VAL A 54 4.25 6.36 -7.76
CA VAL A 54 4.56 6.05 -6.36
C VAL A 54 4.85 7.31 -5.56
N ALA A 55 4.04 7.56 -4.52
CA ALA A 55 4.37 8.45 -3.42
C ALA A 55 4.84 7.60 -2.22
N LEU A 56 6.08 7.77 -1.81
CA LEU A 56 6.74 6.98 -0.79
C LEU A 56 6.82 7.78 0.51
N VAL A 57 6.36 7.24 1.63
CA VAL A 57 6.38 7.90 2.94
C VAL A 57 7.19 7.06 3.92
N HIS A 58 8.23 7.62 4.49
CA HIS A 58 9.05 6.87 5.44
C HIS A 58 8.77 7.27 6.89
N GLY A 59 8.84 6.30 7.80
CA GLY A 59 8.99 6.54 9.22
C GLY A 59 10.46 6.78 9.60
N ALA A 60 10.69 7.31 10.81
CA ALA A 60 12.02 7.53 11.34
C ALA A 60 12.07 7.37 12.87
N ARG A 61 11.08 6.68 13.47
CA ARG A 61 11.00 6.59 14.93
C ARG A 61 12.24 5.95 15.57
N PRO A 62 12.77 4.81 15.11
CA PRO A 62 13.97 4.21 15.70
C PRO A 62 15.20 5.13 15.56
N GLN A 63 15.36 5.80 14.42
CA GLN A 63 16.47 6.73 14.17
C GLN A 63 16.39 7.96 15.07
N ILE A 64 15.17 8.46 15.31
CA ILE A 64 14.93 9.58 16.25
C ILE A 64 15.25 9.13 17.68
N GLU A 65 14.77 7.96 18.10
CA GLU A 65 15.01 7.41 19.43
C GLU A 65 16.50 7.22 19.71
N GLN A 66 17.23 6.65 18.75
CA GLN A 66 18.68 6.50 18.85
C GLN A 66 19.38 7.87 19.01
N ARG A 67 19.04 8.83 18.16
CA ARG A 67 19.66 10.18 18.19
C ARG A 67 19.40 10.93 19.49
N LEU A 68 18.17 10.84 20.01
CA LEU A 68 17.80 11.46 21.28
C LEU A 68 18.51 10.79 22.47
N SER A 69 18.61 9.45 22.44
CA SER A 69 19.34 8.69 23.47
C SER A 69 20.83 9.04 23.49
N GLU A 70 21.48 9.13 22.33
CA GLU A 70 22.89 9.56 22.19
C GLU A 70 23.11 10.98 22.71
N ALA A 71 22.10 11.85 22.60
CA ALA A 71 22.16 13.23 23.11
C ALA A 71 21.73 13.35 24.57
N GLY A 72 21.29 12.26 25.23
CA GLY A 72 20.78 12.29 26.60
C GLY A 72 19.47 13.07 26.75
N ILE A 73 18.67 13.17 25.68
CA ILE A 73 17.38 13.89 25.67
C ILE A 73 16.24 12.91 25.83
N GLU A 74 15.53 13.03 26.93
CA GLU A 74 14.29 12.27 27.16
C GLU A 74 13.09 13.02 26.59
N THR A 75 12.21 12.28 25.89
CA THR A 75 10.97 12.82 25.35
C THR A 75 9.80 11.91 25.76
N PRO A 76 8.83 12.43 26.50
CA PRO A 76 7.66 11.65 26.88
C PRO A 76 6.74 11.39 25.69
N PHE A 77 5.85 10.41 25.84
CA PHE A 77 4.81 10.09 24.90
C PHE A 77 3.44 10.26 25.54
N GLN A 78 2.50 10.79 24.78
CA GLN A 78 1.07 10.78 25.11
C GLN A 78 0.30 10.25 23.92
N ASP A 79 -0.57 9.26 24.11
CA ASP A 79 -1.36 8.60 23.04
C ASP A 79 -0.54 8.20 21.83
N SER A 80 0.64 7.62 22.06
CA SER A 80 1.61 7.22 21.02
C SER A 80 2.27 8.37 20.24
N ALA A 81 1.95 9.63 20.54
CA ALA A 81 2.62 10.80 19.99
C ALA A 81 3.76 11.23 20.95
N ARG A 82 4.94 11.45 20.38
CA ARG A 82 6.08 12.01 21.10
C ARG A 82 5.83 13.49 21.40
N ILE A 83 6.07 13.94 22.62
CA ILE A 83 6.11 15.36 22.96
C ILE A 83 7.49 15.87 22.53
N THR A 84 7.53 16.69 21.50
CA THR A 84 8.78 17.11 20.86
C THR A 84 9.16 18.52 21.30
N SER A 85 10.12 18.65 22.20
CA SER A 85 10.65 19.96 22.61
C SER A 85 11.44 20.62 21.48
N PHE A 86 11.76 21.93 21.63
CA PHE A 86 12.62 22.65 20.69
C PHE A 86 13.98 21.97 20.50
N HIS A 87 14.62 21.56 21.59
CA HIS A 87 15.90 20.82 21.56
C HIS A 87 15.75 19.46 20.86
N ALA A 88 14.71 18.70 21.19
CA ALA A 88 14.44 17.43 20.55
C ALA A 88 14.20 17.56 19.05
N MET A 89 13.58 18.66 18.59
CA MET A 89 13.28 18.90 17.19
C MET A 89 14.53 18.98 16.31
N GLU A 90 15.65 19.51 16.82
CA GLU A 90 16.92 19.53 16.09
C GLU A 90 17.43 18.10 15.81
N HIS A 91 17.36 17.21 16.79
CA HIS A 91 17.74 15.80 16.63
C HIS A 91 16.75 15.05 15.73
N VAL A 92 15.46 15.37 15.81
CA VAL A 92 14.44 14.85 14.90
C VAL A 92 14.77 15.20 13.45
N LYS A 93 15.07 16.46 13.15
CA LYS A 93 15.44 16.90 11.80
C LYS A 93 16.67 16.16 11.28
N GLN A 94 17.69 15.99 12.11
CA GLN A 94 18.91 15.25 11.74
C GLN A 94 18.63 13.78 11.45
N ALA A 95 17.88 13.09 12.33
CA ALA A 95 17.52 11.68 12.15
C ALA A 95 16.71 11.47 10.88
N VAL A 96 15.67 12.30 10.69
CA VAL A 96 14.79 12.22 9.50
C VAL A 96 15.54 12.56 8.22
N GLY A 97 16.41 13.59 8.26
CA GLY A 97 17.25 13.96 7.11
C GLY A 97 18.20 12.85 6.70
N SER A 98 18.86 12.21 7.68
CA SER A 98 19.74 11.05 7.43
C SER A 98 18.97 9.87 6.84
N ALA A 99 17.81 9.52 7.42
CA ALA A 99 16.95 8.46 6.90
C ALA A 99 16.53 8.73 5.44
N ARG A 100 16.10 9.96 5.14
CA ARG A 100 15.73 10.37 3.79
C ARG A 100 16.87 10.17 2.80
N LEU A 101 18.06 10.67 3.12
CA LEU A 101 19.24 10.56 2.24
C LEU A 101 19.63 9.08 2.01
N THR A 102 19.49 8.23 3.03
CA THR A 102 19.72 6.78 2.88
C THR A 102 18.73 6.17 1.88
N ILE A 103 17.46 6.55 1.94
CA ILE A 103 16.43 6.08 1.00
C ILE A 103 16.70 6.59 -0.41
N GLU A 104 17.00 7.89 -0.57
CA GLU A 104 17.35 8.49 -1.85
C GLU A 104 18.57 7.80 -2.48
N SER A 105 19.59 7.49 -1.68
CA SER A 105 20.76 6.71 -2.11
C SER A 105 20.37 5.31 -2.60
N SER A 106 19.51 4.61 -1.85
CA SER A 106 19.05 3.28 -2.23
C SER A 106 18.22 3.27 -3.54
N LEU A 107 17.39 4.29 -3.74
CA LEU A 107 16.61 4.48 -4.98
C LEU A 107 17.47 4.95 -6.17
N SER A 108 18.66 5.48 -5.91
CA SER A 108 19.62 5.87 -6.95
C SER A 108 20.49 4.71 -7.45
N MET A 109 20.43 3.56 -6.78
CA MET A 109 21.14 2.36 -7.22
C MET A 109 20.41 1.78 -8.45
N ASN A 110 21.17 1.50 -9.50
CA ASN A 110 20.61 0.73 -10.62
C ASN A 110 20.23 -0.66 -10.12
N LEU A 111 19.03 -1.14 -10.48
CA LEU A 111 18.67 -2.53 -10.27
C LEU A 111 19.79 -3.39 -10.87
N SER A 112 20.45 -4.17 -10.04
CA SER A 112 21.77 -4.80 -10.31
C SER A 112 21.75 -5.91 -11.37
N ASN A 113 21.00 -5.73 -12.44
CA ASN A 113 21.08 -6.62 -13.59
C ASN A 113 21.68 -5.85 -14.78
N PRO A 114 22.98 -6.09 -15.12
CA PRO A 114 23.63 -5.43 -16.25
C PRO A 114 22.92 -5.59 -17.58
N SER A 115 22.05 -6.61 -17.69
CA SER A 115 21.28 -6.93 -18.90
C SER A 115 19.93 -6.20 -18.99
N LEU A 116 19.45 -5.64 -17.89
CA LEU A 116 18.21 -4.88 -17.81
C LEU A 116 18.57 -3.50 -17.24
N GLN A 117 18.94 -2.56 -18.11
CA GLN A 117 19.10 -1.16 -17.74
C GLN A 117 17.71 -0.57 -17.49
N ILE A 118 17.14 -0.79 -16.31
CA ILE A 118 16.01 0.01 -15.84
C ILE A 118 16.63 1.35 -15.42
N PRO A 119 16.28 2.47 -16.07
CA PRO A 119 16.79 3.77 -15.69
C PRO A 119 16.54 4.02 -14.21
N ALA A 120 17.49 4.59 -13.51
CA ALA A 120 17.30 5.03 -12.12
C ALA A 120 16.04 5.89 -12.04
N ALA A 121 15.14 5.58 -11.13
CA ALA A 121 13.94 6.36 -10.92
C ALA A 121 14.35 7.75 -10.41
N GLY A 122 13.86 8.80 -11.03
CA GLY A 122 13.97 10.14 -10.46
C GLY A 122 13.28 10.16 -9.10
N VAL A 123 13.92 10.72 -8.07
CA VAL A 123 13.34 10.88 -6.74
C VAL A 123 13.31 12.35 -6.40
N VAL A 124 12.20 12.82 -5.84
CA VAL A 124 12.05 14.18 -5.37
C VAL A 124 11.50 14.21 -3.95
N SER A 125 12.13 15.00 -3.10
CA SER A 125 11.65 15.33 -1.76
C SER A 125 11.39 16.84 -1.68
N GLY A 126 10.46 17.27 -0.83
CA GLY A 126 10.13 18.68 -0.72
C GLY A 126 9.18 19.00 0.43
N ASN A 127 8.76 20.28 0.48
CA ASN A 127 7.87 20.82 1.50
C ASN A 127 6.38 20.63 1.16
N PHE A 128 6.01 19.44 0.72
CA PHE A 128 4.65 19.11 0.30
C PHE A 128 3.63 19.05 1.45
N VAL A 129 4.11 18.97 2.71
CA VAL A 129 3.27 18.83 3.91
C VAL A 129 3.28 20.13 4.68
N VAL A 130 2.16 20.83 4.69
CA VAL A 130 1.93 21.98 5.55
C VAL A 130 1.42 21.49 6.89
N ALA A 131 2.12 21.84 7.96
CA ALA A 131 1.80 21.42 9.33
C ALA A 131 1.25 22.59 10.17
N LYS A 132 0.65 22.23 11.29
CA LYS A 132 0.27 23.10 12.40
C LYS A 132 0.69 22.43 13.71
N PRO A 133 0.88 23.16 14.82
CA PRO A 133 1.12 22.55 16.11
C PRO A 133 -0.09 21.69 16.51
N LYS A 134 0.17 20.58 17.18
CA LYS A 134 -0.87 19.74 17.81
C LYS A 134 -1.55 20.46 18.95
N GLY A 135 -0.82 21.36 19.62
CA GLY A 135 -1.32 22.19 20.71
C GLY A 135 -1.40 21.46 22.05
N VAL A 136 -2.26 21.96 22.91
CA VAL A 136 -2.49 21.40 24.25
C VAL A 136 -3.64 20.40 24.21
N ILE A 137 -3.38 19.15 24.60
CA ILE A 137 -4.39 18.08 24.69
C ILE A 137 -4.34 17.54 26.13
N ASP A 138 -5.49 17.45 26.76
CA ASP A 138 -5.63 16.98 28.16
C ASP A 138 -4.64 17.67 29.15
N GLY A 139 -4.42 18.97 28.94
CA GLY A 139 -3.54 19.79 29.78
C GLY A 139 -2.04 19.65 29.47
N VAL A 140 -1.65 18.86 28.47
CA VAL A 140 -0.26 18.65 28.06
C VAL A 140 0.01 19.37 26.73
N ASP A 141 1.01 20.24 26.71
CA ASP A 141 1.48 20.92 25.50
C ASP A 141 2.39 19.97 24.69
N HIS A 142 2.02 19.71 23.45
CA HIS A 142 2.78 18.86 22.55
C HIS A 142 3.96 19.56 21.86
N LEU A 143 4.14 20.87 22.07
CA LEU A 143 5.24 21.68 21.57
C LEU A 143 5.41 21.57 20.02
N HIS A 144 6.57 21.08 19.55
CA HIS A 144 6.87 20.87 18.13
C HIS A 144 6.32 19.55 17.55
N THR A 145 5.46 18.84 18.27
CA THR A 145 4.67 17.78 17.66
C THR A 145 3.52 18.40 16.90
N GLY A 146 3.39 18.02 15.64
CA GLY A 146 2.44 18.63 14.72
C GLY A 146 1.34 17.72 14.25
N GLU A 147 0.37 18.35 13.59
CA GLU A 147 -0.67 17.73 12.80
C GLU A 147 -0.62 18.29 11.37
N ILE A 148 -1.13 17.50 10.43
CA ILE A 148 -1.20 17.91 9.03
C ILE A 148 -2.33 18.93 8.87
N ARG A 149 -1.99 20.11 8.38
CA ARG A 149 -2.97 21.15 8.03
C ARG A 149 -3.44 20.99 6.58
N ARG A 150 -2.52 20.68 5.66
CA ARG A 150 -2.79 20.54 4.23
C ARG A 150 -1.64 19.82 3.54
N ILE A 151 -2.00 19.02 2.53
CA ILE A 151 -1.06 18.44 1.56
C ILE A 151 -1.11 19.26 0.26
N ASP A 152 0.04 19.55 -0.32
CA ASP A 152 0.12 20.13 -1.66
C ASP A 152 0.02 19.03 -2.73
N ALA A 153 -1.22 18.54 -2.91
CA ALA A 153 -1.51 17.47 -3.85
C ALA A 153 -1.11 17.83 -5.28
N SER A 154 -1.29 19.10 -5.68
CA SER A 154 -0.97 19.54 -7.04
C SER A 154 0.53 19.49 -7.34
N ALA A 155 1.35 19.85 -6.36
CA ALA A 155 2.81 19.75 -6.50
C ALA A 155 3.26 18.28 -6.56
N ILE A 156 2.68 17.40 -5.72
CA ILE A 156 2.98 15.97 -5.75
C ILE A 156 2.55 15.36 -7.10
N GLN A 157 1.33 15.63 -7.57
CA GLN A 157 0.81 15.10 -8.84
C GLN A 157 1.70 15.45 -10.03
N ARG A 158 2.16 16.70 -10.14
CA ARG A 158 3.10 17.10 -11.20
C ARG A 158 4.38 16.28 -11.21
N GLN A 159 4.91 15.91 -10.05
CA GLN A 159 6.11 15.07 -9.98
C GLN A 159 5.80 13.61 -10.39
N LEU A 160 4.67 13.08 -9.93
CA LEU A 160 4.21 11.73 -10.30
C LEU A 160 3.94 11.62 -11.81
N GLU A 161 3.38 12.64 -12.44
CA GLU A 161 3.15 12.71 -13.89
C GLU A 161 4.46 12.75 -14.68
N ASN A 162 5.52 13.32 -14.12
CA ASN A 162 6.87 13.28 -14.68
C ASN A 162 7.61 11.95 -14.42
N ASN A 163 6.89 10.90 -14.03
CA ASN A 163 7.45 9.58 -13.70
C ASN A 163 8.52 9.62 -12.61
N THR A 164 8.35 10.50 -11.63
CA THR A 164 9.26 10.69 -10.50
C THR A 164 8.63 10.10 -9.23
N ILE A 165 9.40 9.37 -8.44
CA ILE A 165 8.98 8.93 -7.10
C ILE A 165 8.98 10.15 -6.17
N VAL A 166 7.88 10.41 -5.48
CA VAL A 166 7.80 11.47 -4.50
C VAL A 166 8.05 10.91 -3.11
N LEU A 167 9.17 11.30 -2.50
CA LEU A 167 9.56 10.85 -1.16
C LEU A 167 9.15 11.88 -0.11
N LEU A 168 8.31 11.47 0.83
CA LEU A 168 7.81 12.30 1.92
C LEU A 168 8.36 11.83 3.26
N SER A 169 8.78 12.78 4.07
CA SER A 169 9.30 12.56 5.42
C SER A 169 8.26 12.89 6.49
N PRO A 170 8.38 12.35 7.73
CA PRO A 170 7.49 12.66 8.85
C PRO A 170 7.82 14.04 9.48
N ILE A 171 8.01 15.05 8.65
CA ILE A 171 8.20 16.46 9.02
C ILE A 171 7.29 17.31 8.16
N GLY A 172 6.66 18.29 8.77
CA GLY A 172 5.92 19.33 8.07
C GLY A 172 6.34 20.72 8.52
N PHE A 173 6.00 21.71 7.72
CA PHE A 173 6.35 23.09 7.97
C PHE A 173 5.11 23.96 8.12
N SER A 174 5.10 24.88 9.09
CA SER A 174 4.07 25.90 9.15
C SER A 174 4.28 26.96 8.06
N PRO A 175 3.25 27.78 7.75
CA PRO A 175 3.44 28.94 6.87
C PRO A 175 4.44 29.97 7.39
N THR A 176 4.74 29.93 8.70
CA THR A 176 5.75 30.80 9.36
C THR A 176 7.16 30.19 9.35
N GLY A 177 7.33 28.99 8.76
CA GLY A 177 8.64 28.33 8.62
C GLY A 177 9.05 27.43 9.79
N GLU A 178 8.17 27.21 10.77
CA GLU A 178 8.45 26.30 11.88
C GLU A 178 8.32 24.85 11.42
N SER A 179 9.21 23.99 11.95
CA SER A 179 9.21 22.56 11.67
C SER A 179 8.46 21.80 12.75
N PHE A 180 7.68 20.80 12.35
CA PHE A 180 6.93 19.94 13.24
C PHE A 180 7.21 18.46 12.97
N ASN A 181 7.39 17.71 14.04
CA ASN A 181 7.48 16.24 14.01
C ASN A 181 6.09 15.65 13.80
N LEU A 182 5.92 14.86 12.74
CA LEU A 182 4.65 14.27 12.34
C LEU A 182 4.68 12.75 12.47
N CYS A 183 3.50 12.17 12.61
CA CYS A 183 3.31 10.73 12.49
C CYS A 183 3.30 10.33 11.00
N TYR A 184 4.19 9.43 10.57
CA TYR A 184 4.29 9.04 9.17
C TYR A 184 3.02 8.36 8.65
N GLN A 185 2.30 7.61 9.51
CA GLN A 185 1.03 7.00 9.16
C GLN A 185 -0.03 8.07 8.84
N ASP A 186 -0.06 9.17 9.59
CA ASP A 186 -0.97 10.27 9.30
C ASP A 186 -0.56 11.00 8.01
N VAL A 187 0.75 11.20 7.78
CA VAL A 187 1.25 11.77 6.52
C VAL A 187 0.82 10.91 5.33
N ALA A 188 1.04 9.59 5.40
CA ALA A 188 0.64 8.68 4.35
C ALA A 188 -0.87 8.68 4.09
N THR A 189 -1.65 8.69 5.16
CA THR A 189 -3.12 8.73 5.09
C THR A 189 -3.61 10.00 4.39
N GLU A 190 -3.16 11.17 4.84
CA GLU A 190 -3.59 12.45 4.26
C GLU A 190 -3.06 12.65 2.83
N VAL A 191 -1.86 12.14 2.51
CA VAL A 191 -1.33 12.13 1.14
C VAL A 191 -2.20 11.23 0.25
N ALA A 192 -2.54 10.02 0.70
CA ALA A 192 -3.38 9.10 -0.06
C ALA A 192 -4.76 9.70 -0.35
N ILE A 193 -5.37 10.35 0.64
CA ILE A 193 -6.66 11.03 0.49
C ILE A 193 -6.53 12.22 -0.47
N ALA A 194 -5.52 13.06 -0.29
CA ALA A 194 -5.34 14.26 -1.11
C ALA A 194 -5.07 13.93 -2.59
N LEU A 195 -4.39 12.82 -2.87
CA LEU A 195 -4.11 12.32 -4.21
C LEU A 195 -5.25 11.47 -4.79
N LYS A 196 -6.27 11.11 -4.00
CA LYS A 196 -7.27 10.10 -4.34
C LYS A 196 -6.59 8.81 -4.79
N ALA A 197 -5.63 8.36 -4.01
CA ALA A 197 -4.79 7.23 -4.36
C ALA A 197 -5.63 5.95 -4.55
N ASP A 198 -5.25 5.13 -5.51
CA ASP A 198 -5.88 3.82 -5.75
C ASP A 198 -5.56 2.84 -4.61
N LYS A 199 -4.34 2.91 -4.06
CA LYS A 199 -3.92 2.07 -2.93
C LYS A 199 -3.10 2.88 -1.92
N LEU A 200 -3.36 2.62 -0.63
CA LEU A 200 -2.50 3.00 0.49
C LEU A 200 -1.90 1.73 1.08
N ILE A 201 -0.58 1.62 1.10
CA ILE A 201 0.11 0.41 1.55
C ILE A 201 0.97 0.76 2.75
N PHE A 202 0.67 0.17 3.89
CA PHE A 202 1.50 0.27 5.08
C PHE A 202 2.39 -0.96 5.22
N ILE A 203 3.69 -0.73 5.31
CA ILE A 203 4.70 -1.76 5.49
C ILE A 203 5.28 -1.65 6.89
N SER A 204 5.08 -2.68 7.68
CA SER A 204 5.52 -2.77 9.08
C SER A 204 6.28 -4.06 9.33
N LYS A 205 6.67 -4.32 10.57
CA LYS A 205 7.43 -5.55 10.90
C LYS A 205 6.59 -6.82 10.73
N LYS A 206 5.27 -6.76 10.98
CA LYS A 206 4.39 -7.92 10.95
C LYS A 206 3.60 -7.97 9.65
N ASN A 207 3.40 -9.18 9.14
CA ASN A 207 2.50 -9.44 8.03
C ASN A 207 1.04 -9.34 8.50
N GLY A 208 0.34 -8.32 8.02
CA GLY A 208 -1.07 -8.10 8.33
C GLY A 208 -1.37 -7.85 9.81
N VAL A 209 -2.62 -7.88 10.15
CA VAL A 209 -3.13 -7.74 11.52
C VAL A 209 -3.68 -9.06 12.00
N SER A 210 -3.23 -9.49 13.19
CA SER A 210 -3.69 -10.73 13.81
C SER A 210 -4.68 -10.41 14.93
N ILE A 211 -5.81 -11.15 14.94
CA ILE A 211 -6.78 -11.16 16.02
C ILE A 211 -6.77 -12.58 16.59
N ASP A 212 -6.54 -12.71 17.88
CA ASP A 212 -6.44 -14.02 18.57
C ASP A 212 -5.47 -15.00 17.88
N GLY A 213 -4.37 -14.46 17.32
CA GLY A 213 -3.34 -15.26 16.64
C GLY A 213 -3.65 -15.61 15.18
N ILE A 214 -4.81 -15.21 14.66
CA ILE A 214 -5.22 -15.46 13.27
C ILE A 214 -5.08 -14.17 12.46
N VAL A 215 -4.28 -14.22 11.39
CA VAL A 215 -4.13 -13.09 10.46
C VAL A 215 -5.46 -12.86 9.74
N GLN A 216 -5.91 -11.61 9.74
CA GLN A 216 -7.10 -11.19 9.02
C GLN A 216 -6.70 -10.83 7.59
N ASN A 217 -7.01 -11.66 6.62
CA ASN A 217 -6.67 -11.39 5.23
C ASN A 217 -7.44 -10.19 4.68
N SER A 218 -8.63 -9.92 5.25
CA SER A 218 -9.47 -8.85 4.77
C SER A 218 -10.41 -8.31 5.84
N LEU A 219 -10.66 -7.02 5.80
CA LEU A 219 -11.56 -6.33 6.73
C LEU A 219 -12.42 -5.31 5.95
N SER A 220 -13.73 -5.44 6.08
CA SER A 220 -14.65 -4.39 5.61
C SER A 220 -14.57 -3.17 6.54
N LEU A 221 -15.01 -2.00 6.07
CA LEU A 221 -15.09 -0.81 6.93
C LEU A 221 -16.04 -1.02 8.13
N THR A 222 -17.07 -1.84 7.97
CA THR A 222 -18.00 -2.17 9.06
C THR A 222 -17.30 -3.00 10.13
N ASP A 223 -16.60 -4.07 9.73
CA ASP A 223 -15.85 -4.94 10.64
C ASP A 223 -14.76 -4.17 11.35
N LEU A 224 -14.06 -3.33 10.59
CA LEU A 224 -12.97 -2.50 11.11
C LEU A 224 -13.46 -1.48 12.14
N LYS A 225 -14.62 -0.86 11.90
CA LYS A 225 -15.24 0.05 12.89
C LYS A 225 -15.58 -0.68 14.19
N ALA A 226 -16.15 -1.88 14.09
CA ALA A 226 -16.47 -2.71 15.24
C ALA A 226 -15.18 -3.16 15.98
N LEU A 227 -14.12 -3.49 15.26
CA LEU A 227 -12.84 -3.89 15.83
C LEU A 227 -12.14 -2.73 16.56
N LEU A 228 -12.12 -1.54 15.97
CA LEU A 228 -11.53 -0.33 16.57
C LEU A 228 -12.24 0.12 17.85
N SER A 229 -13.52 -0.23 18.03
CA SER A 229 -14.27 0.06 19.26
C SER A 229 -13.85 -0.83 20.44
N LYS A 230 -13.21 -1.99 20.18
CA LYS A 230 -12.73 -2.94 21.19
C LYS A 230 -11.28 -2.60 21.57
N THR A 231 -11.07 -2.09 22.79
CA THR A 231 -9.77 -1.52 23.21
C THR A 231 -8.65 -2.56 23.41
N ASN A 232 -8.97 -3.82 23.73
CA ASN A 232 -8.00 -4.78 24.26
C ASN A 232 -7.50 -5.85 23.27
N LEU A 233 -7.94 -5.83 22.00
CA LEU A 233 -7.62 -6.89 21.02
C LEU A 233 -6.41 -6.56 20.12
N LEU A 234 -5.97 -5.31 20.09
CA LEU A 234 -4.98 -4.83 19.16
C LEU A 234 -3.80 -4.17 19.88
N SER A 235 -2.60 -4.34 19.33
CA SER A 235 -1.45 -3.52 19.73
C SER A 235 -1.72 -2.04 19.36
N LEU A 236 -1.06 -1.11 20.07
CA LEU A 236 -1.18 0.33 19.77
C LEU A 236 -0.81 0.64 18.32
N ASN A 237 0.20 -0.03 17.77
CA ASN A 237 0.63 0.16 16.38
C ASN A 237 -0.42 -0.37 15.39
N ASP A 238 -0.93 -1.60 15.60
CA ASP A 238 -1.93 -2.19 14.71
C ASP A 238 -3.22 -1.36 14.74
N ARG A 239 -3.62 -0.89 15.93
CA ARG A 239 -4.77 0.01 16.07
C ARG A 239 -4.58 1.32 15.31
N LYS A 240 -3.38 1.92 15.35
CA LYS A 240 -3.07 3.14 14.59
C LYS A 240 -3.13 2.89 13.08
N LEU A 241 -2.51 1.81 12.60
CA LEU A 241 -2.53 1.44 11.18
C LEU A 241 -3.95 1.19 10.67
N LEU A 242 -4.75 0.44 11.43
CA LEU A 242 -6.15 0.17 11.09
C LEU A 242 -7.00 1.45 11.12
N ALA A 243 -6.80 2.34 12.09
CA ALA A 243 -7.51 3.63 12.13
C ALA A 243 -7.15 4.52 10.93
N CYS A 244 -5.88 4.55 10.52
CA CYS A 244 -5.43 5.24 9.31
C CYS A 244 -6.05 4.63 8.05
N SER A 245 -6.07 3.30 7.93
CA SER A 245 -6.68 2.58 6.82
C SER A 245 -8.20 2.84 6.74
N TYR A 246 -8.89 2.81 7.88
CA TYR A 246 -10.30 3.16 7.97
C TYR A 246 -10.57 4.59 7.47
N ASN A 247 -9.78 5.56 7.97
CA ASN A 247 -9.95 6.96 7.58
C ASN A 247 -9.68 7.16 6.07
N ALA A 248 -8.64 6.54 5.54
CA ALA A 248 -8.31 6.59 4.12
C ALA A 248 -9.44 6.02 3.25
N CYS A 249 -9.89 4.80 3.52
CA CYS A 249 -10.93 4.15 2.72
C CYS A 249 -12.28 4.82 2.88
N LYS A 250 -12.60 5.36 4.07
CA LYS A 250 -13.82 6.16 4.27
C LYS A 250 -13.81 7.44 3.43
N ARG A 251 -12.63 8.02 3.17
CA ARG A 251 -12.40 9.25 2.40
C ARG A 251 -11.89 8.97 0.98
N GLU A 252 -12.45 7.95 0.33
CA GLU A 252 -12.32 7.65 -1.10
C GLU A 252 -11.00 7.01 -1.58
N VAL A 253 -10.07 6.66 -0.71
CA VAL A 253 -9.00 5.73 -1.09
C VAL A 253 -9.63 4.36 -1.34
N ALA A 254 -9.40 3.78 -2.51
CA ALA A 254 -10.09 2.55 -2.90
C ALA A 254 -9.76 1.39 -1.95
N ARG A 255 -8.48 1.25 -1.55
CA ARG A 255 -8.00 0.17 -0.70
C ARG A 255 -6.83 0.59 0.17
N ALA A 256 -6.73 -0.02 1.34
CA ALA A 256 -5.53 0.02 2.16
C ALA A 256 -5.03 -1.39 2.43
N HIS A 257 -3.72 -1.58 2.35
CA HIS A 257 -3.03 -2.85 2.58
C HIS A 257 -2.07 -2.71 3.77
N LEU A 258 -2.03 -3.73 4.61
CA LEU A 258 -1.12 -3.82 5.74
C LEU A 258 -0.26 -5.06 5.54
N ILE A 259 1.03 -4.89 5.27
CA ILE A 259 1.97 -5.97 4.97
C ILE A 259 3.21 -5.89 5.85
N GLY A 260 3.96 -6.99 5.91
CA GLY A 260 5.25 -7.06 6.57
C GLY A 260 6.41 -6.90 5.60
N PHE A 261 7.58 -6.50 6.15
CA PHE A 261 8.82 -6.47 5.38
C PHE A 261 9.77 -7.65 5.72
N SER A 262 9.32 -8.59 6.57
CA SER A 262 10.16 -9.72 7.00
C SER A 262 10.44 -10.72 5.86
N GLU A 263 9.60 -10.73 4.83
CA GLU A 263 9.74 -11.59 3.66
C GLU A 263 10.17 -10.73 2.45
N ASP A 264 11.20 -11.18 1.74
CA ASP A 264 11.63 -10.55 0.49
C ASP A 264 10.53 -10.67 -0.58
N GLY A 265 10.27 -9.58 -1.30
CA GLY A 265 9.22 -9.53 -2.31
C GLY A 265 7.78 -9.47 -1.76
N ALA A 266 7.62 -9.18 -0.46
CA ALA A 266 6.31 -9.07 0.18
C ALA A 266 5.38 -8.07 -0.53
N LEU A 267 5.91 -6.91 -0.92
CA LEU A 267 5.16 -5.89 -1.64
C LEU A 267 4.65 -6.40 -3.00
N LEU A 268 5.49 -7.10 -3.73
CA LEU A 268 5.12 -7.68 -5.03
C LEU A 268 4.13 -8.83 -4.86
N SER A 269 4.34 -9.68 -3.85
CA SER A 269 3.42 -10.79 -3.56
C SER A 269 2.02 -10.28 -3.22
N GLU A 270 1.90 -9.22 -2.43
CA GLU A 270 0.61 -8.58 -2.13
C GLU A 270 -0.10 -8.03 -3.37
N LEU A 271 0.65 -7.42 -4.29
CA LEU A 271 0.09 -6.69 -5.42
C LEU A 271 -0.13 -7.53 -6.68
N PHE A 272 0.58 -8.65 -6.83
CA PHE A 272 0.58 -9.44 -8.06
C PHE A 272 0.15 -10.90 -7.86
N THR A 273 -0.37 -11.23 -6.67
CA THR A 273 -0.99 -12.54 -6.43
C THR A 273 -2.45 -12.39 -6.02
N ARG A 274 -3.23 -13.44 -6.22
CA ARG A 274 -4.66 -13.46 -5.93
C ARG A 274 -4.96 -13.32 -4.44
N ASP A 275 -4.23 -14.06 -3.62
CA ASP A 275 -4.56 -14.21 -2.21
C ASP A 275 -3.88 -13.14 -1.33
N GLY A 276 -2.88 -12.41 -1.89
CA GLY A 276 -2.06 -11.48 -1.12
C GLY A 276 -1.33 -12.17 0.03
N ILE A 277 -0.69 -11.40 0.90
CA ILE A 277 0.01 -11.91 2.09
C ILE A 277 -0.33 -11.15 3.37
N GLY A 278 -1.01 -10.02 3.24
CA GLY A 278 -1.30 -9.09 4.30
C GLY A 278 -2.76 -9.02 4.71
N THR A 279 -3.13 -7.86 5.24
CA THR A 279 -4.54 -7.51 5.52
C THR A 279 -5.00 -6.43 4.56
N LEU A 280 -6.02 -6.72 3.79
CA LEU A 280 -6.70 -5.78 2.92
C LEU A 280 -7.85 -5.09 3.66
N VAL A 281 -7.94 -3.78 3.55
CA VAL A 281 -9.08 -2.97 4.01
C VAL A 281 -9.73 -2.28 2.81
N SER A 282 -11.05 -2.44 2.66
CA SER A 282 -11.82 -1.81 1.58
C SER A 282 -13.25 -1.47 2.01
N LYS A 283 -13.92 -0.59 1.26
CA LYS A 283 -15.34 -0.25 1.50
C LYS A 283 -16.25 -1.44 1.28
N ASP A 284 -16.08 -2.10 0.15
CA ASP A 284 -16.89 -3.24 -0.28
C ASP A 284 -15.97 -4.42 -0.55
N TYR A 285 -16.32 -5.52 0.09
CA TYR A 285 -15.61 -6.79 -0.04
C TYR A 285 -16.29 -7.73 -1.04
N SER A 286 -17.27 -7.25 -1.79
CA SER A 286 -18.03 -8.07 -2.71
C SER A 286 -17.37 -8.11 -4.08
N GLU A 287 -16.88 -9.29 -4.45
CA GLU A 287 -16.74 -9.65 -5.85
C GLU A 287 -18.07 -9.33 -6.54
N THR A 288 -18.02 -8.57 -7.61
CA THR A 288 -19.23 -8.21 -8.33
C THR A 288 -19.54 -9.33 -9.32
N LEU A 289 -20.64 -10.03 -9.10
CA LEU A 289 -21.14 -11.02 -10.07
C LEU A 289 -21.88 -10.29 -11.17
N ARG A 290 -21.47 -10.53 -12.42
CA ARG A 290 -22.17 -10.01 -13.61
C ARG A 290 -22.22 -11.06 -14.72
N PRO A 291 -23.13 -10.92 -15.71
CA PRO A 291 -23.06 -11.68 -16.93
C PRO A 291 -21.72 -11.47 -17.65
N ALA A 292 -21.18 -12.54 -18.23
CA ALA A 292 -19.96 -12.45 -19.02
C ALA A 292 -20.23 -11.79 -20.39
N THR A 293 -19.21 -11.15 -20.91
CA THR A 293 -19.22 -10.53 -22.24
C THR A 293 -18.13 -11.17 -23.12
N ILE A 294 -18.15 -10.92 -24.41
CA ILE A 294 -17.13 -11.43 -25.35
C ILE A 294 -15.70 -10.98 -24.95
N ASP A 295 -15.58 -9.82 -24.34
CA ASP A 295 -14.29 -9.30 -23.88
C ASP A 295 -13.68 -10.16 -22.73
N ASP A 296 -14.53 -10.87 -21.98
CA ASP A 296 -14.10 -11.72 -20.86
C ASP A 296 -13.56 -13.09 -21.30
N VAL A 297 -13.76 -13.49 -22.55
CA VAL A 297 -13.41 -14.85 -23.06
C VAL A 297 -11.94 -15.20 -22.79
N ASN A 298 -11.01 -14.27 -22.98
CA ASN A 298 -9.59 -14.52 -22.75
C ASN A 298 -9.27 -14.75 -21.27
N GLU A 299 -9.91 -14.01 -20.39
CA GLU A 299 -9.74 -14.14 -18.93
C GLU A 299 -10.39 -15.43 -18.44
N ILE A 300 -11.58 -15.78 -18.93
CA ILE A 300 -12.24 -17.06 -18.64
C ILE A 300 -11.35 -18.23 -19.05
N LEU A 301 -10.80 -18.22 -20.30
CA LEU A 301 -9.88 -19.25 -20.75
C LEU A 301 -8.64 -19.36 -19.84
N SER A 302 -8.11 -18.24 -19.38
CA SER A 302 -6.98 -18.24 -18.44
C SER A 302 -7.34 -18.86 -17.10
N LEU A 303 -8.53 -18.62 -16.59
CA LEU A 303 -9.03 -19.19 -15.34
C LEU A 303 -9.27 -20.71 -15.43
N ILE A 304 -9.87 -21.20 -16.52
CA ILE A 304 -10.23 -22.63 -16.67
C ILE A 304 -9.08 -23.52 -17.14
N SER A 305 -8.10 -22.95 -17.90
CA SER A 305 -6.99 -23.72 -18.50
C SER A 305 -6.21 -24.58 -17.49
N PRO A 306 -5.88 -24.12 -16.28
CA PRO A 306 -5.21 -24.99 -15.29
C PRO A 306 -6.06 -26.20 -14.86
N LEU A 307 -7.38 -26.01 -14.74
CA LEU A 307 -8.32 -27.08 -14.36
C LEU A 307 -8.54 -28.09 -15.50
N GLU A 308 -8.55 -27.60 -16.75
CA GLU A 308 -8.58 -28.45 -17.93
C GLU A 308 -7.32 -29.31 -18.07
N LYS A 309 -6.14 -28.74 -17.81
CA LYS A 309 -4.87 -29.47 -17.80
C LYS A 309 -4.83 -30.56 -16.71
N GLN A 310 -5.49 -30.32 -15.59
CA GLN A 310 -5.62 -31.30 -14.50
C GLN A 310 -6.73 -32.34 -14.76
N GLY A 311 -7.45 -32.24 -15.87
CA GLY A 311 -8.57 -33.14 -16.17
C GLY A 311 -9.82 -32.93 -15.30
N LYS A 312 -9.89 -31.81 -14.55
CA LYS A 312 -11.05 -31.47 -13.70
C LYS A 312 -12.17 -30.81 -14.48
N LEU A 313 -11.86 -30.19 -15.62
CA LEU A 313 -12.82 -29.60 -16.53
C LEU A 313 -12.60 -30.14 -17.95
N ALA A 314 -13.68 -30.27 -18.71
CA ALA A 314 -13.62 -30.59 -20.13
C ALA A 314 -13.02 -29.39 -20.89
N LYS A 315 -12.16 -29.68 -21.87
CA LYS A 315 -11.56 -28.63 -22.71
C LYS A 315 -12.64 -27.90 -23.49
N ARG A 316 -12.54 -26.56 -23.49
CA ARG A 316 -13.41 -25.68 -24.27
C ARG A 316 -12.59 -24.88 -25.24
N SER A 317 -13.04 -24.85 -26.50
CA SER A 317 -12.41 -23.97 -27.48
C SER A 317 -12.86 -22.53 -27.25
N ARG A 318 -12.08 -21.59 -27.77
CA ARG A 318 -12.42 -20.16 -27.75
C ARG A 318 -13.75 -19.90 -28.45
N GLU A 319 -13.95 -20.51 -29.63
CA GLU A 319 -15.14 -20.35 -30.46
C GLU A 319 -16.40 -20.84 -29.72
N LEU A 320 -16.28 -21.95 -28.97
CA LEU A 320 -17.37 -22.47 -28.15
C LEU A 320 -17.73 -21.50 -27.02
N LEU A 321 -16.73 -20.95 -26.33
CA LEU A 321 -16.95 -19.95 -25.27
C LEU A 321 -17.57 -18.65 -25.82
N GLU A 322 -17.12 -18.17 -26.98
CA GLU A 322 -17.70 -16.98 -27.64
C GLU A 322 -19.18 -17.22 -28.00
N THR A 323 -19.52 -18.43 -28.45
CA THR A 323 -20.90 -18.80 -28.79
C THR A 323 -21.79 -18.93 -27.55
N GLU A 324 -21.25 -19.47 -26.47
CA GLU A 324 -21.97 -19.80 -25.23
C GLU A 324 -21.84 -18.73 -24.15
N ILE A 325 -21.23 -17.58 -24.44
CA ILE A 325 -20.86 -16.57 -23.46
C ILE A 325 -22.06 -16.06 -22.62
N SER A 326 -23.24 -16.05 -23.21
CA SER A 326 -24.48 -15.65 -22.52
C SER A 326 -24.89 -16.57 -21.39
N TYR A 327 -24.37 -17.78 -21.33
CA TYR A 327 -24.60 -18.71 -20.22
C TYR A 327 -23.62 -18.53 -19.07
N PHE A 328 -22.57 -17.71 -19.26
CA PHE A 328 -21.54 -17.47 -18.27
C PHE A 328 -21.84 -16.25 -17.40
N SER A 329 -21.56 -16.40 -16.13
CA SER A 329 -21.42 -15.31 -15.17
C SER A 329 -20.00 -15.28 -14.67
N VAL A 330 -19.48 -14.09 -14.45
CA VAL A 330 -18.12 -13.86 -13.97
C VAL A 330 -18.14 -13.10 -12.66
N ALA A 331 -17.14 -13.38 -11.82
CA ALA A 331 -16.88 -12.64 -10.62
C ALA A 331 -15.68 -11.71 -10.88
N ASP A 332 -15.92 -10.41 -10.87
CA ASP A 332 -14.87 -9.39 -10.99
C ASP A 332 -14.17 -9.19 -9.67
N HIS A 333 -12.85 -9.27 -9.71
CA HIS A 333 -12.04 -8.68 -8.65
C HIS A 333 -12.16 -7.16 -8.72
N PRO A 334 -12.25 -6.47 -7.57
CA PRO A 334 -12.34 -5.02 -7.59
C PRO A 334 -11.17 -4.30 -8.30
N ASP A 335 -10.01 -4.94 -8.53
CA ASP A 335 -8.90 -4.42 -9.36
C ASP A 335 -9.14 -4.59 -10.88
N GLY A 336 -10.32 -5.11 -11.29
CA GLY A 336 -10.71 -5.19 -12.69
C GLY A 336 -10.18 -6.40 -13.45
N PHE A 337 -9.97 -7.52 -12.78
CA PHE A 337 -9.70 -8.82 -13.41
C PHE A 337 -10.66 -9.89 -12.88
N LEU A 338 -10.84 -10.98 -13.63
CA LEU A 338 -11.75 -12.04 -13.23
C LEU A 338 -11.12 -12.97 -12.18
N VAL A 339 -11.86 -13.26 -11.12
CA VAL A 339 -11.48 -14.21 -10.07
C VAL A 339 -12.25 -15.53 -10.15
N GLY A 340 -13.37 -15.55 -10.85
CA GLY A 340 -14.19 -16.74 -11.02
C GLY A 340 -15.11 -16.65 -12.23
N CYS A 341 -15.53 -17.80 -12.71
CA CYS A 341 -16.60 -17.91 -13.70
C CYS A 341 -17.48 -19.13 -13.40
N ALA A 342 -18.74 -19.02 -13.73
CA ALA A 342 -19.71 -20.13 -13.69
C ALA A 342 -20.55 -20.11 -14.97
N ALA A 343 -20.95 -21.28 -15.43
CA ALA A 343 -21.87 -21.42 -16.57
C ALA A 343 -23.15 -22.11 -16.11
N LEU A 344 -24.31 -21.54 -16.49
CA LEU A 344 -25.62 -22.11 -16.24
C LEU A 344 -26.29 -22.43 -17.57
N TYR A 345 -26.35 -23.71 -17.90
CA TYR A 345 -27.01 -24.18 -19.11
C TYR A 345 -28.47 -24.51 -18.82
N PRO A 346 -29.42 -24.08 -19.66
CA PRO A 346 -30.79 -24.54 -19.55
C PRO A 346 -30.85 -26.05 -19.82
N MET A 347 -31.25 -26.84 -18.85
CA MET A 347 -31.57 -28.24 -19.08
C MET A 347 -32.86 -28.32 -19.87
N GLY A 348 -32.77 -28.74 -21.12
CA GLY A 348 -33.96 -29.00 -21.94
C GLY A 348 -34.91 -29.91 -21.19
N ILE A 349 -36.19 -29.54 -21.10
CA ILE A 349 -37.23 -30.42 -20.64
C ILE A 349 -37.27 -31.61 -21.63
N VAL A 350 -36.77 -32.76 -21.22
CA VAL A 350 -37.00 -33.99 -21.95
C VAL A 350 -38.48 -34.25 -21.82
N SER A 351 -39.26 -33.84 -22.82
CA SER A 351 -40.67 -34.28 -22.94
C SER A 351 -40.66 -35.79 -23.16
N SER A 352 -41.07 -36.49 -22.15
CA SER A 352 -41.41 -37.93 -22.22
C SER A 352 -42.59 -38.16 -23.17
#